data_90c52436192b712d1dbfd9b9951f44ee
#
_entry.id   90c52436192b712d1dbfd9b9951f44ee
#
_cell.length_a   1.000
_cell.length_b   1.000
_cell.length_c   1.000
_cell.angle_alpha   90.00
_cell.angle_beta   90.00
_cell.angle_gamma   90.00
#
_symmetry.space_group_name_H-M   'P 1'
#
loop_
_entity.id
_entity.type
_entity.pdbx_description
1 polymer ?
#
loop_
_entity_poly.entity_id
_entity_poly.type
_entity_poly.pdbx_seq_one_letter_code
_entity_poly.pdbx_strand_id
1 'polypeptide(L)'
;MGRWLAPLLPGPQHWILHDRDADLLGLAEAGVPGPAVDGSAVTVETRLSDVTRLDRNELAGASVVTASALLDLLTEHELAALVDACAGAGCPVLLTLSVTGRVQWLPADPLDPVVAASFNAHQRRATPRGRLLGPDALEAAAEAFRRLGAEVIVSPSPWRLGADETSLPAEWLTGWIDAACEQEPALAADADLYRRRRLSEAEALSLIHI
;
A
#
# COMPACT_ATOMS: atom_id res chain seq x y z
N MET A 1 4.69 8.54 -3.53
CA MET A 1 6.09 8.25 -3.15
C MET A 1 7.03 9.33 -3.67
N GLY A 2 7.18 9.52 -4.99
CA GLY A 2 8.17 10.45 -5.58
C GLY A 2 8.12 11.87 -5.03
N ARG A 3 6.93 12.48 -4.90
CA ARG A 3 6.79 13.84 -4.35
C ARG A 3 7.33 14.00 -2.92
N TRP A 4 7.29 12.94 -2.13
CA TRP A 4 7.81 12.95 -0.76
C TRP A 4 9.30 12.63 -0.72
N LEU A 5 9.75 11.68 -1.54
CA LEU A 5 11.12 11.17 -1.48
C LEU A 5 12.11 12.03 -2.27
N ALA A 6 11.73 12.58 -3.43
CA ALA A 6 12.60 13.36 -4.27
C ALA A 6 13.27 14.55 -3.54
N PRO A 7 12.55 15.35 -2.72
CA PRO A 7 13.18 16.45 -1.97
C PRO A 7 14.14 16.00 -0.84
N LEU A 8 14.18 14.70 -0.53
CA LEU A 8 15.04 14.12 0.50
C LEU A 8 16.32 13.49 -0.07
N LEU A 9 16.38 13.32 -1.39
CA LEU A 9 17.50 12.68 -2.08
C LEU A 9 18.30 13.72 -2.89
N PRO A 10 19.62 13.51 -3.07
CA PRO A 10 20.44 14.34 -3.93
C PRO A 10 20.04 14.17 -5.41
N GLY A 11 20.34 15.16 -6.21
CA GLY A 11 20.09 15.15 -7.64
C GLY A 11 21.34 15.16 -8.50
N PRO A 12 21.18 15.27 -9.83
CA PRO A 12 19.89 15.29 -10.54
C PRO A 12 19.17 13.94 -10.47
N GLN A 13 17.82 13.95 -10.54
CA GLN A 13 17.01 12.74 -10.45
C GLN A 13 16.17 12.54 -11.71
N HIS A 14 16.03 11.27 -12.10
CA HIS A 14 15.09 10.82 -13.13
C HIS A 14 14.21 9.70 -12.56
N TRP A 15 12.93 9.96 -12.44
CA TRP A 15 11.93 9.02 -11.93
C TRP A 15 11.18 8.35 -13.06
N ILE A 16 11.19 7.03 -13.11
CA ILE A 16 10.41 6.23 -14.04
C ILE A 16 9.24 5.62 -13.25
N LEU A 17 8.02 6.00 -13.62
CA LEU A 17 6.80 5.58 -12.95
C LEU A 17 6.09 4.51 -13.76
N HIS A 18 5.92 3.35 -13.19
CA HIS A 18 5.20 2.22 -13.78
C HIS A 18 3.82 2.10 -13.17
N ASP A 19 2.78 2.08 -13.99
CA ASP A 19 1.42 1.73 -13.60
C ASP A 19 0.68 1.14 -14.81
N ARG A 20 -0.38 0.37 -14.56
CA ARG A 20 -1.29 -0.13 -15.59
C ARG A 20 -2.45 0.83 -15.90
N ASP A 21 -2.61 1.86 -15.11
CA ASP A 21 -3.65 2.88 -15.22
C ASP A 21 -3.07 4.14 -15.86
N ALA A 22 -3.51 4.41 -17.11
CA ALA A 22 -3.05 5.56 -17.88
C ALA A 22 -3.49 6.90 -17.26
N ASP A 23 -4.64 6.95 -16.59
CA ASP A 23 -5.17 8.17 -15.99
C ASP A 23 -4.35 8.52 -14.74
N LEU A 24 -3.98 7.53 -13.94
CA LEU A 24 -3.07 7.72 -12.81
C LEU A 24 -1.68 8.17 -13.26
N LEU A 25 -1.15 7.62 -14.35
CA LEU A 25 0.12 8.07 -14.92
C LEU A 25 0.04 9.52 -15.40
N GLY A 26 -1.05 9.92 -16.05
CA GLY A 26 -1.26 11.30 -16.45
C GLY A 26 -1.32 12.28 -15.27
N LEU A 27 -1.96 11.90 -14.17
CA LEU A 27 -1.97 12.67 -12.92
C LEU A 27 -0.58 12.75 -12.28
N ALA A 28 0.19 11.68 -12.34
CA ALA A 28 1.55 11.62 -11.81
C ALA A 28 2.50 12.52 -12.62
N GLU A 29 2.37 12.53 -13.94
CA GLU A 29 3.15 13.37 -14.85
C GLU A 29 2.87 14.86 -14.65
N ALA A 30 1.58 15.22 -14.49
CA ALA A 30 1.18 16.59 -14.14
C ALA A 30 1.68 17.05 -12.77
N GLY A 31 1.97 16.12 -11.88
CA GLY A 31 2.39 16.37 -10.51
C GLY A 31 3.88 16.13 -10.27
N VAL A 32 4.75 16.62 -11.15
CA VAL A 32 6.21 16.51 -11.01
C VAL A 32 6.66 16.93 -9.61
N PRO A 33 7.55 16.16 -8.94
CA PRO A 33 8.13 16.56 -7.66
C PRO A 33 8.86 17.90 -7.75
N GLY A 34 8.97 18.59 -6.62
CA GLY A 34 9.88 19.71 -6.48
C GLY A 34 11.33 19.31 -6.69
N PRO A 35 12.27 20.26 -6.64
CA PRO A 35 13.69 19.99 -6.83
C PRO A 35 14.22 19.00 -5.77
N ALA A 36 15.32 18.35 -6.10
CA ALA A 36 16.09 17.52 -5.18
C ALA A 36 16.58 18.32 -3.96
N VAL A 37 17.08 17.64 -2.92
CA VAL A 37 17.55 18.29 -1.68
C VAL A 37 18.66 19.32 -1.91
N ASP A 38 19.47 19.14 -2.95
CA ASP A 38 20.57 20.02 -3.36
C ASP A 38 20.15 21.09 -4.40
N GLY A 39 18.86 21.19 -4.70
CA GLY A 39 18.31 22.11 -5.71
C GLY A 39 18.40 21.62 -7.16
N SER A 40 18.95 20.43 -7.40
CA SER A 40 19.06 19.85 -8.74
C SER A 40 17.71 19.49 -9.34
N ALA A 41 17.67 19.38 -10.68
CA ALA A 41 16.44 19.06 -11.41
C ALA A 41 15.94 17.64 -11.11
N VAL A 42 14.63 17.51 -11.05
CA VAL A 42 13.90 16.25 -10.99
C VAL A 42 13.05 16.13 -12.24
N THR A 43 13.19 15.01 -12.95
CA THR A 43 12.39 14.69 -14.15
C THR A 43 11.59 13.43 -13.92
N VAL A 44 10.46 13.29 -14.61
CA VAL A 44 9.56 12.14 -14.52
C VAL A 44 9.31 11.60 -15.92
N GLU A 45 9.36 10.29 -16.06
CA GLU A 45 8.95 9.50 -17.22
C GLU A 45 7.85 8.53 -16.77
N THR A 46 6.79 8.38 -17.53
CA THR A 46 5.71 7.42 -17.25
C THR A 46 5.76 6.25 -18.20
N ARG A 47 5.51 5.05 -17.71
CA ARG A 47 5.46 3.82 -18.48
C ARG A 47 4.18 3.05 -18.17
N LEU A 48 3.31 2.92 -19.16
CA LEU A 48 2.10 2.08 -19.04
C LEU A 48 2.52 0.62 -19.07
N SER A 49 2.57 -0.02 -17.91
CA SER A 49 3.04 -1.39 -17.75
C SER A 49 2.41 -2.09 -16.55
N ASP A 50 2.36 -3.41 -16.62
CA ASP A 50 1.90 -4.24 -15.51
C ASP A 50 3.10 -4.55 -14.60
N VAL A 51 3.12 -3.97 -13.41
CA VAL A 51 4.22 -4.15 -12.44
C VAL A 51 4.41 -5.60 -11.99
N THR A 52 3.40 -6.46 -12.17
CA THR A 52 3.51 -7.91 -11.88
C THR A 52 4.34 -8.66 -12.94
N ARG A 53 4.72 -7.99 -14.01
CA ARG A 53 5.50 -8.54 -15.14
C ARG A 53 6.83 -7.80 -15.36
N LEU A 54 7.18 -6.87 -14.48
CA LEU A 54 8.47 -6.20 -14.55
C LEU A 54 9.61 -7.20 -14.48
N ASP A 55 10.57 -7.03 -15.36
CA ASP A 55 11.79 -7.83 -15.35
C ASP A 55 13.00 -6.99 -14.88
N ARG A 56 14.12 -7.67 -14.65
CA ARG A 56 15.37 -7.01 -14.19
C ARG A 56 15.92 -5.97 -15.17
N ASN A 57 15.62 -6.09 -16.46
CA ASN A 57 16.14 -5.14 -17.47
C ASN A 57 15.39 -3.81 -17.39
N GLU A 58 14.12 -3.83 -17.00
CA GLU A 58 13.32 -2.60 -16.82
C GLU A 58 13.77 -1.81 -15.59
N LEU A 59 14.38 -2.48 -14.62
CA LEU A 59 14.93 -1.88 -13.41
C LEU A 59 16.45 -1.65 -13.51
N ALA A 60 17.08 -2.04 -14.61
CA ALA A 60 18.53 -1.93 -14.76
C ALA A 60 19.02 -0.48 -14.70
N GLY A 61 20.04 -0.23 -13.88
CA GLY A 61 20.61 1.10 -13.67
C GLY A 61 19.81 1.99 -12.71
N ALA A 62 18.73 1.50 -12.12
CA ALA A 62 18.05 2.21 -11.05
C ALA A 62 18.96 2.37 -9.83
N SER A 63 18.94 3.56 -9.22
CA SER A 63 19.64 3.84 -7.95
C SER A 63 18.79 3.47 -6.74
N VAL A 64 17.48 3.41 -6.90
CA VAL A 64 16.50 2.95 -5.90
C VAL A 64 15.23 2.49 -6.60
N VAL A 65 14.62 1.42 -6.10
CA VAL A 65 13.28 0.98 -6.51
C VAL A 65 12.30 1.27 -5.39
N THR A 66 11.15 1.86 -5.72
CA THR A 66 10.13 2.15 -4.71
C THR A 66 8.76 1.66 -5.15
N ALA A 67 7.99 1.11 -4.20
CA ALA A 67 6.56 0.85 -4.39
C ALA A 67 5.77 1.20 -3.13
N SER A 68 4.48 1.53 -3.31
CA SER A 68 3.60 1.92 -2.21
C SER A 68 2.21 1.31 -2.44
N ALA A 69 1.61 0.74 -1.39
CA ALA A 69 0.28 0.12 -1.41
C ALA A 69 0.13 -0.93 -2.53
N LEU A 70 1.13 -1.79 -2.70
CA LEU A 70 1.19 -2.76 -3.80
C LEU A 70 1.16 -4.22 -3.32
N LEU A 71 1.93 -4.55 -2.28
CA LEU A 71 2.28 -5.94 -1.97
C LEU A 71 1.07 -6.81 -1.63
N ASP A 72 0.08 -6.25 -0.95
CA ASP A 72 -1.16 -6.93 -0.55
C ASP A 72 -2.04 -7.34 -1.74
N LEU A 73 -1.86 -6.69 -2.90
CA LEU A 73 -2.58 -6.97 -4.14
C LEU A 73 -1.90 -8.04 -5.01
N LEU A 74 -0.75 -8.54 -4.59
CA LEU A 74 0.01 -9.56 -5.31
C LEU A 74 -0.34 -10.96 -4.84
N THR A 75 -0.21 -11.92 -5.75
CA THR A 75 -0.12 -13.34 -5.43
C THR A 75 1.31 -13.68 -5.02
N GLU A 76 1.52 -14.85 -4.41
CA GLU A 76 2.86 -15.32 -4.03
C GLU A 76 3.82 -15.39 -5.23
N HIS A 77 3.31 -15.84 -6.39
CA HIS A 77 4.09 -15.92 -7.62
C HIS A 77 4.50 -14.54 -8.15
N GLU A 78 3.56 -13.59 -8.16
CA GLU A 78 3.81 -12.21 -8.60
C GLU A 78 4.79 -11.49 -7.64
N LEU A 79 4.66 -11.72 -6.34
CA LEU A 79 5.60 -11.20 -5.36
C LEU A 79 7.02 -11.76 -5.60
N ALA A 80 7.14 -13.07 -5.83
CA ALA A 80 8.43 -13.68 -6.11
C ALA A 80 9.09 -13.08 -7.36
N ALA A 81 8.33 -12.89 -8.45
CA ALA A 81 8.83 -12.26 -9.66
C ALA A 81 9.29 -10.80 -9.43
N LEU A 82 8.51 -10.01 -8.68
CA LEU A 82 8.88 -8.65 -8.32
C LEU A 82 10.15 -8.59 -7.48
N VAL A 83 10.27 -9.48 -6.49
CA VAL A 83 11.46 -9.57 -5.62
C VAL A 83 12.69 -9.96 -6.43
N ASP A 84 12.58 -10.91 -7.36
CA ASP A 84 13.67 -11.31 -8.24
C ASP A 84 14.13 -10.16 -9.16
N ALA A 85 13.17 -9.40 -9.71
CA ALA A 85 13.47 -8.22 -10.53
C ALA A 85 14.18 -7.14 -9.72
N CYS A 86 13.69 -6.83 -8.53
CA CYS A 86 14.30 -5.86 -7.61
C CYS A 86 15.71 -6.29 -7.16
N ALA A 87 15.89 -7.53 -6.77
CA ALA A 87 17.21 -8.05 -6.38
C ALA A 87 18.18 -8.02 -7.56
N GLY A 88 17.70 -8.31 -8.78
CA GLY A 88 18.49 -8.23 -10.01
C GLY A 88 18.93 -6.82 -10.37
N ALA A 89 18.24 -5.77 -9.93
CA ALA A 89 18.63 -4.38 -10.12
C ALA A 89 19.85 -3.99 -9.27
N GLY A 90 20.12 -4.68 -8.16
CA GLY A 90 21.29 -4.47 -7.32
C GLY A 90 21.30 -3.12 -6.57
N CYS A 91 20.14 -2.53 -6.35
CA CYS A 91 19.98 -1.25 -5.65
C CYS A 91 19.05 -1.39 -4.42
N PRO A 92 19.05 -0.41 -3.51
CA PRO A 92 18.09 -0.38 -2.40
C PRO A 92 16.64 -0.40 -2.90
N VAL A 93 15.77 -1.07 -2.13
CA VAL A 93 14.34 -1.18 -2.40
C VAL A 93 13.56 -0.62 -1.20
N LEU A 94 12.62 0.29 -1.45
CA LEU A 94 11.75 0.88 -0.44
C LEU A 94 10.30 0.54 -0.73
N LEU A 95 9.72 -0.34 0.07
CA LEU A 95 8.31 -0.75 -0.01
C LEU A 95 7.55 -0.17 1.17
N THR A 96 6.50 0.58 0.91
CA THR A 96 5.74 1.28 1.95
C THR A 96 4.24 1.01 1.85
N LEU A 97 3.52 1.31 2.94
CA LEU A 97 2.07 1.14 3.01
C LEU A 97 1.62 -0.29 2.70
N SER A 98 2.38 -1.30 3.16
CA SER A 98 1.92 -2.69 3.12
C SER A 98 1.06 -2.94 4.35
N VAL A 99 -0.22 -3.24 4.12
CA VAL A 99 -1.16 -3.48 5.21
C VAL A 99 -0.78 -4.77 5.96
N THR A 100 -0.89 -4.73 7.29
CA THR A 100 -0.65 -5.89 8.17
C THR A 100 -1.94 -6.47 8.73
N GLY A 101 -3.09 -5.95 8.29
CA GLY A 101 -4.41 -6.38 8.73
C GLY A 101 -4.75 -5.99 10.16
N ARG A 102 -3.97 -5.11 10.77
CA ARG A 102 -4.21 -4.63 12.14
C ARG A 102 -4.97 -3.32 12.09
N VAL A 103 -6.14 -3.29 12.71
CA VAL A 103 -6.96 -2.10 12.88
C VAL A 103 -7.34 -2.00 14.35
N GLN A 104 -7.16 -0.84 14.93
CA GLN A 104 -7.53 -0.57 16.32
C GLN A 104 -8.37 0.70 16.39
N TRP A 105 -9.54 0.58 16.98
CA TRP A 105 -10.45 1.68 17.26
C TRP A 105 -10.46 2.02 18.75
N LEU A 106 -10.59 3.30 19.05
CA LEU A 106 -10.81 3.80 20.40
C LEU A 106 -12.01 4.78 20.38
N PRO A 107 -13.09 4.46 21.10
CA PRO A 107 -13.30 3.30 21.96
C PRO A 107 -13.47 1.98 21.17
N ALA A 108 -13.26 0.82 21.79
CA ALA A 108 -13.44 -0.48 21.15
C ALA A 108 -14.92 -0.82 21.03
N ASP A 109 -15.29 -1.55 19.96
CA ASP A 109 -16.62 -2.07 19.71
C ASP A 109 -16.57 -3.61 19.57
N PRO A 110 -17.56 -4.35 20.07
CA PRO A 110 -17.62 -5.81 19.92
C PRO A 110 -17.55 -6.32 18.47
N LEU A 111 -17.95 -5.53 17.49
CA LEU A 111 -17.90 -5.91 16.07
C LEU A 111 -16.52 -5.68 15.43
N ASP A 112 -15.63 -4.89 16.03
CA ASP A 112 -14.31 -4.61 15.44
C ASP A 112 -13.52 -5.88 15.07
N PRO A 113 -13.40 -6.88 15.96
CA PRO A 113 -12.64 -8.08 15.62
C PRO A 113 -13.28 -8.88 14.50
N VAL A 114 -14.60 -8.89 14.40
CA VAL A 114 -15.33 -9.65 13.37
C VAL A 114 -15.15 -8.98 12.01
N VAL A 115 -15.35 -7.66 11.95
CA VAL A 115 -15.16 -6.87 10.72
C VAL A 115 -13.71 -6.95 10.27
N ALA A 116 -12.73 -6.82 11.18
CA ALA A 116 -11.31 -6.94 10.87
C ALA A 116 -10.95 -8.33 10.32
N ALA A 117 -11.48 -9.40 10.91
CA ALA A 117 -11.23 -10.77 10.43
C ALA A 117 -11.80 -10.98 9.03
N SER A 118 -13.04 -10.52 8.79
CA SER A 118 -13.71 -10.63 7.49
C SER A 118 -13.02 -9.81 6.43
N PHE A 119 -12.61 -8.58 6.74
CA PHE A 119 -11.81 -7.75 5.84
C PHE A 119 -10.48 -8.42 5.47
N ASN A 120 -9.75 -8.94 6.45
CA ASN A 120 -8.49 -9.64 6.21
C ASN A 120 -8.68 -10.91 5.36
N ALA A 121 -9.79 -11.62 5.53
CA ALA A 121 -10.15 -12.75 4.66
C ALA A 121 -10.47 -12.29 3.23
N HIS A 122 -11.19 -11.16 3.08
CA HIS A 122 -11.46 -10.55 1.78
C HIS A 122 -10.17 -10.14 1.06
N GLN A 123 -9.20 -9.57 1.76
CA GLN A 123 -7.90 -9.23 1.16
C GLN A 123 -7.16 -10.47 0.64
N ARG A 124 -7.37 -11.64 1.24
CA ARG A 124 -6.80 -12.92 0.77
C ARG A 124 -7.68 -13.65 -0.25
N ARG A 125 -8.62 -12.96 -0.88
CA ARG A 125 -9.55 -13.59 -1.84
C ARG A 125 -8.84 -14.22 -3.03
N ALA A 126 -9.49 -15.24 -3.58
CA ALA A 126 -9.05 -15.82 -4.85
C ALA A 126 -9.41 -14.90 -6.03
N THR A 127 -8.50 -14.78 -6.97
CA THR A 127 -8.65 -14.06 -8.23
C THR A 127 -8.30 -14.99 -9.40
N PRO A 128 -8.58 -14.62 -10.65
CA PRO A 128 -8.10 -15.39 -11.81
C PRO A 128 -6.58 -15.56 -11.86
N ARG A 129 -5.82 -14.68 -11.20
CA ARG A 129 -4.34 -14.74 -11.11
C ARG A 129 -3.85 -15.63 -9.97
N GLY A 130 -4.72 -16.00 -9.04
CA GLY A 130 -4.41 -16.76 -7.83
C GLY A 130 -4.94 -16.07 -6.58
N ARG A 131 -4.60 -16.64 -5.41
CA ARG A 131 -4.94 -16.04 -4.11
C ARG A 131 -4.01 -14.86 -3.81
N LEU A 132 -4.59 -13.75 -3.41
CA LEU A 132 -3.84 -12.56 -3.01
C LEU A 132 -3.20 -12.78 -1.64
N LEU A 133 -2.08 -12.14 -1.40
CA LEU A 133 -1.35 -12.20 -0.14
C LEU A 133 -2.06 -11.41 0.97
N GLY A 134 -2.66 -10.27 0.62
CA GLY A 134 -3.31 -9.41 1.62
C GLY A 134 -2.36 -9.05 2.77
N PRO A 135 -2.77 -9.18 4.02
CA PRO A 135 -1.96 -8.83 5.18
C PRO A 135 -0.71 -9.71 5.39
N ASP A 136 -0.58 -10.84 4.68
CA ASP A 136 0.60 -11.71 4.77
C ASP A 136 1.74 -11.22 3.86
N ALA A 137 1.48 -10.24 3.00
CA ALA A 137 2.41 -9.76 1.98
C ALA A 137 3.72 -9.20 2.55
N LEU A 138 3.66 -8.49 3.69
CA LEU A 138 4.85 -7.93 4.34
C LEU A 138 5.84 -9.03 4.73
N GLU A 139 5.35 -10.07 5.39
CA GLU A 139 6.20 -11.16 5.90
C GLU A 139 6.75 -12.00 4.75
N ALA A 140 5.90 -12.31 3.76
CA ALA A 140 6.30 -13.02 2.56
C ALA A 140 7.38 -12.25 1.77
N ALA A 141 7.24 -10.94 1.60
CA ALA A 141 8.24 -10.10 0.93
C ALA A 141 9.57 -10.06 1.70
N ALA A 142 9.51 -9.83 3.01
CA ALA A 142 10.71 -9.78 3.84
C ALA A 142 11.50 -11.09 3.79
N GLU A 143 10.80 -12.22 3.83
CA GLU A 143 11.43 -13.54 3.72
C GLU A 143 12.00 -13.78 2.33
N ALA A 144 11.28 -13.41 1.27
CA ALA A 144 11.75 -13.57 -0.10
C ALA A 144 13.04 -12.78 -0.37
N PHE A 145 13.13 -11.52 0.08
CA PHE A 145 14.35 -10.72 -0.03
C PHE A 145 15.52 -11.33 0.79
N ARG A 146 15.27 -11.79 2.02
CA ARG A 146 16.31 -12.44 2.85
C ARG A 146 16.86 -13.70 2.21
N ARG A 147 16.02 -14.51 1.55
CA ARG A 147 16.46 -15.71 0.82
C ARG A 147 17.42 -15.38 -0.33
N LEU A 148 17.32 -14.20 -0.90
CA LEU A 148 18.24 -13.69 -1.92
C LEU A 148 19.46 -12.97 -1.33
N GLY A 149 19.65 -13.00 -0.01
CA GLY A 149 20.80 -12.42 0.69
C GLY A 149 20.68 -10.92 0.96
N ALA A 150 19.51 -10.31 0.78
CA ALA A 150 19.32 -8.91 1.10
C ALA A 150 19.21 -8.68 2.62
N GLU A 151 19.78 -7.58 3.08
CA GLU A 151 19.48 -7.04 4.40
C GLU A 151 18.08 -6.40 4.38
N VAL A 152 17.19 -6.83 5.27
CA VAL A 152 15.81 -6.36 5.31
C VAL A 152 15.50 -5.68 6.64
N ILE A 153 15.17 -4.40 6.57
CA ILE A 153 14.72 -3.58 7.70
C ILE A 153 13.21 -3.42 7.60
N VAL A 154 12.49 -3.84 8.62
CA VAL A 154 11.04 -3.66 8.73
C VAL A 154 10.73 -2.66 9.83
N SER A 155 9.99 -1.61 9.50
CA SER A 155 9.59 -0.56 10.44
C SER A 155 8.07 -0.37 10.41
N PRO A 156 7.39 -0.33 11.57
CA PRO A 156 5.98 -0.02 11.63
C PRO A 156 5.74 1.45 11.25
N SER A 157 4.71 1.68 10.42
CA SER A 157 4.26 3.03 10.05
C SER A 157 2.73 3.12 10.11
N PRO A 158 2.14 2.93 11.30
CA PRO A 158 0.68 2.94 11.44
C PRO A 158 0.12 4.32 11.12
N TRP A 159 -0.99 4.35 10.41
CA TRP A 159 -1.80 5.55 10.33
C TRP A 159 -2.45 5.81 11.70
N ARG A 160 -2.43 7.06 12.10
CA ARG A 160 -3.09 7.55 13.30
C ARG A 160 -4.05 8.65 12.89
N LEU A 161 -5.30 8.27 12.65
CA LEU A 161 -6.33 9.16 12.15
C LEU A 161 -7.14 9.66 13.35
N GLY A 162 -7.22 10.98 13.50
CA GLY A 162 -7.95 11.66 14.56
C GLY A 162 -9.02 12.60 14.00
N ALA A 163 -9.58 13.42 14.86
CA ALA A 163 -10.67 14.34 14.52
C ALA A 163 -10.30 15.40 13.44
N ASP A 164 -9.01 15.64 13.25
CA ASP A 164 -8.52 16.61 12.26
C ASP A 164 -8.58 16.06 10.81
N GLU A 165 -8.66 14.72 10.65
CA GLU A 165 -8.76 14.04 9.34
C GLU A 165 -10.17 13.50 9.11
N THR A 166 -11.12 14.35 8.78
CA THR A 166 -12.56 13.99 8.73
C THR A 166 -12.95 13.14 7.53
N SER A 167 -12.36 13.35 6.35
CA SER A 167 -12.75 12.65 5.12
C SER A 167 -12.11 11.26 4.99
N LEU A 168 -10.82 11.13 5.27
CA LEU A 168 -10.08 9.89 5.10
C LEU A 168 -10.59 8.76 6.01
N PRO A 169 -10.86 8.97 7.33
CA PRO A 169 -11.47 7.95 8.17
C PRO A 169 -12.82 7.46 7.65
N ALA A 170 -13.66 8.36 7.14
CA ALA A 170 -14.99 8.02 6.64
C ALA A 170 -14.93 7.16 5.37
N GLU A 171 -14.09 7.54 4.40
CA GLU A 171 -13.88 6.77 3.18
C GLU A 171 -13.27 5.40 3.47
N TRP A 172 -12.23 5.38 4.29
CA TRP A 172 -11.57 4.14 4.68
C TRP A 172 -12.53 3.19 5.43
N LEU A 173 -13.28 3.69 6.39
CA LEU A 173 -14.27 2.93 7.15
C LEU A 173 -15.34 2.31 6.24
N THR A 174 -15.82 3.09 5.28
CA THR A 174 -16.81 2.62 4.31
C THR A 174 -16.27 1.44 3.52
N GLY A 175 -15.10 1.58 2.90
CA GLY A 175 -14.48 0.50 2.14
C GLY A 175 -14.13 -0.72 2.98
N TRP A 176 -13.73 -0.51 4.25
CA TRP A 176 -13.40 -1.58 5.19
C TRP A 176 -14.63 -2.43 5.55
N ILE A 177 -15.76 -1.78 5.85
CA ILE A 177 -17.02 -2.47 6.17
C ILE A 177 -17.60 -3.15 4.93
N ASP A 178 -17.61 -2.46 3.78
CA ASP A 178 -18.18 -3.01 2.54
C ASP A 178 -17.43 -4.29 2.11
N ALA A 179 -16.10 -4.27 2.13
CA ALA A 179 -15.29 -5.46 1.84
C ALA A 179 -15.50 -6.59 2.88
N ALA A 180 -15.69 -6.23 4.15
CA ALA A 180 -16.02 -7.23 5.17
C ALA A 180 -17.38 -7.87 4.93
N CYS A 181 -18.40 -7.10 4.52
CA CYS A 181 -19.72 -7.59 4.16
C CYS A 181 -19.72 -8.43 2.86
N GLU A 182 -18.89 -8.10 1.89
CA GLU A 182 -18.69 -8.95 0.70
C GLU A 182 -18.15 -10.34 1.07
N GLN A 183 -17.25 -10.40 2.05
CA GLN A 183 -16.67 -11.65 2.54
C GLN A 183 -17.63 -12.43 3.43
N GLU A 184 -18.36 -11.74 4.30
CA GLU A 184 -19.27 -12.30 5.29
C GLU A 184 -20.62 -11.57 5.22
N PRO A 185 -21.57 -12.03 4.35
CA PRO A 185 -22.85 -11.35 4.13
C PRO A 185 -23.73 -11.21 5.38
N ALA A 186 -23.52 -12.06 6.39
CA ALA A 186 -24.25 -11.96 7.65
C ALA A 186 -23.99 -10.66 8.41
N LEU A 187 -22.84 -10.01 8.18
CA LEU A 187 -22.50 -8.71 8.76
C LEU A 187 -23.38 -7.57 8.25
N ALA A 188 -24.01 -7.72 7.09
CA ALA A 188 -24.82 -6.66 6.46
C ALA A 188 -25.97 -6.19 7.36
N ALA A 189 -26.50 -7.08 8.22
CA ALA A 189 -27.58 -6.73 9.14
C ALA A 189 -27.19 -5.66 10.17
N ASP A 190 -25.93 -5.65 10.61
CA ASP A 190 -25.42 -4.75 11.64
C ASP A 190 -24.53 -3.61 11.05
N ALA A 191 -24.14 -3.73 9.78
CA ALA A 191 -23.16 -2.88 9.13
C ALA A 191 -23.53 -1.38 9.17
N ASP A 192 -24.79 -1.05 8.89
CA ASP A 192 -25.23 0.35 8.88
C ASP A 192 -25.24 0.99 10.26
N LEU A 193 -25.65 0.23 11.28
CA LEU A 193 -25.62 0.72 12.66
C LEU A 193 -24.18 0.89 13.15
N TYR A 194 -23.33 -0.09 12.86
CA TYR A 194 -21.92 -0.07 13.17
C TYR A 194 -21.21 1.12 12.48
N ARG A 195 -21.45 1.31 11.17
CA ARG A 195 -20.88 2.44 10.40
C ARG A 195 -21.26 3.79 11.00
N ARG A 196 -22.55 4.02 11.28
CA ARG A 196 -23.00 5.29 11.89
C ARG A 196 -22.35 5.54 13.23
N ARG A 197 -22.26 4.51 14.07
CA ARG A 197 -21.62 4.63 15.39
C ARG A 197 -20.16 5.01 15.25
N ARG A 198 -19.40 4.32 14.39
CA ARG A 198 -17.98 4.59 14.15
C ARG A 198 -17.71 5.95 13.55
N LEU A 199 -18.55 6.42 12.63
CA LEU A 199 -18.43 7.77 12.07
C LEU A 199 -18.68 8.86 13.13
N SER A 200 -19.72 8.68 13.95
CA SER A 200 -19.97 9.62 15.06
C SER A 200 -18.86 9.65 16.09
N GLU A 201 -18.25 8.50 16.37
CA GLU A 201 -17.09 8.42 17.28
C GLU A 201 -15.84 9.06 16.65
N ALA A 202 -15.60 8.89 15.35
CA ALA A 202 -14.49 9.51 14.64
C ALA A 202 -14.58 11.05 14.67
N GLU A 203 -15.79 11.61 14.53
CA GLU A 203 -16.03 13.05 14.68
C GLU A 203 -15.83 13.55 16.10
N ALA A 204 -16.08 12.70 17.11
CA ALA A 204 -16.02 13.05 18.54
C ALA A 204 -14.67 12.83 19.22
N LEU A 205 -13.53 12.75 18.52
CA LEU A 205 -12.16 12.50 19.02
C LEU A 205 -11.71 11.03 19.07
N SER A 206 -12.29 10.14 18.33
CA SER A 206 -11.83 8.76 18.23
C SER A 206 -10.47 8.68 17.53
N LEU A 207 -9.59 7.80 18.03
CA LEU A 207 -8.32 7.50 17.40
C LEU A 207 -8.44 6.17 16.64
N ILE A 208 -8.08 6.18 15.36
CA ILE A 208 -7.97 4.98 14.55
C ILE A 208 -6.49 4.71 14.29
N HIS A 209 -6.04 3.51 14.59
CA HIS A 209 -4.72 3.02 14.21
C HIS A 209 -4.87 1.93 13.14
N ILE A 210 -4.28 2.12 11.99
CA ILE A 210 -4.32 1.20 10.86
C ILE A 210 -2.91 0.74 10.56
#